data_eb8b763caf8b55e6dd4b2aec0c3fca88
#
_entry.id   eb8b763caf8b55e6dd4b2aec0c3fca88
#
_cell.length_a   1.000
_cell.length_b   1.000
_cell.length_c   1.000
_cell.angle_alpha   90.00
_cell.angle_beta   90.00
_cell.angle_gamma   90.00
#
_symmetry.space_group_name_H-M   'P 1'
#
loop_
_entity.id
_entity.type
_entity.pdbx_description
1 polymer ?
#
loop_
_entity_poly.entity_id
_entity_poly.type
_entity_poly.pdbx_seq_one_letter_code
_entity_poly.pdbx_strand_id
1 'polypeptide(L)'
;GRRTASGRAVGRHACPPFAMGRAELFDLVRVTGIRTFAALVERHGTGLGCEICKPAVASMFASLASGYILDGEQASLQDTNDHFLANLQRDGTYSVVPRVPGGEITPEKLIALGEVARDFDLYTKITGGQRVDLLGARVDDLPDIWARLVAAGFESGHAYGKAVRTVKSCVGSVWCRYGVQDSVQLAVDLELRYRGLRAPHKIKLAVSGCARECAEAQSKDVGVIATERGWNLYVGGNGGARPAHAQLLAEDLDTETLVRSIDRYLMWYVRTADRLERTAAWQRKLPGGIEQVRRVVMDDALGIGADLEADMARHVEAYECEWAATLADPDRMARFRSLVNDPDGAPRPTRVEIRGQRVPA
;
A
#
# COMPACT_ATOMS: atom_id res chain seq x y z
N GLY A 1 35.88 -10.45 4.27
CA GLY A 1 35.31 -9.35 3.50
C GLY A 1 36.06 -9.26 2.14
N ARG A 2 35.31 -9.23 1.04
CA ARG A 2 35.91 -8.94 -0.28
C ARG A 2 36.34 -7.47 -0.30
N ARG A 3 37.50 -7.17 -0.87
CA ARG A 3 38.01 -5.82 -1.04
C ARG A 3 37.79 -5.35 -2.47
N THR A 4 37.46 -4.06 -2.67
CA THR A 4 37.43 -3.43 -3.99
C THR A 4 38.82 -3.29 -4.59
N ALA A 5 38.95 -3.05 -5.91
CA ALA A 5 40.20 -2.66 -6.56
C ALA A 5 40.81 -1.38 -5.93
N SER A 6 40.03 -0.57 -5.24
CA SER A 6 40.43 0.63 -4.47
C SER A 6 40.76 0.35 -3.00
N GLY A 7 40.79 -0.92 -2.56
CA GLY A 7 41.10 -1.31 -1.18
C GLY A 7 40.01 -1.10 -0.15
N ARG A 8 38.82 -0.61 -0.54
CA ARG A 8 37.69 -0.41 0.34
C ARG A 8 36.98 -1.74 0.67
N ALA A 9 36.66 -1.98 1.95
CA ALA A 9 35.92 -3.16 2.35
C ALA A 9 34.48 -3.09 1.83
N VAL A 10 34.02 -4.14 1.15
CA VAL A 10 32.63 -4.30 0.74
C VAL A 10 31.84 -4.92 1.88
N GLY A 11 30.92 -4.18 2.45
CA GLY A 11 30.02 -4.69 3.48
C GLY A 11 28.74 -5.23 2.85
N ARG A 12 28.33 -6.45 3.22
CA ARG A 12 27.00 -7.03 2.92
C ARG A 12 25.98 -6.65 3.96
N HIS A 13 26.04 -5.44 4.46
CA HIS A 13 25.20 -4.96 5.55
C HIS A 13 23.78 -4.73 5.03
N ALA A 14 22.76 -5.08 5.82
CA ALA A 14 21.37 -4.78 5.51
C ALA A 14 21.13 -3.26 5.45
N CYS A 15 21.82 -2.51 6.33
CA CYS A 15 21.76 -1.05 6.41
C CYS A 15 22.88 -0.53 7.34
N PRO A 16 23.16 0.79 7.39
CA PRO A 16 24.16 1.35 8.29
C PRO A 16 24.00 0.97 9.77
N PRO A 17 22.79 0.91 10.36
CA PRO A 17 22.59 0.49 11.75
C PRO A 17 23.01 -0.95 12.08
N PHE A 18 23.01 -1.87 11.11
CA PHE A 18 23.38 -3.26 11.35
C PHE A 18 24.51 -3.71 10.45
N ALA A 19 25.64 -4.13 11.04
CA ALA A 19 26.81 -4.64 10.33
C ALA A 19 26.64 -6.10 9.82
N MET A 20 25.39 -6.53 9.61
CA MET A 20 25.01 -7.89 9.19
C MET A 20 24.08 -7.83 7.99
N GLY A 21 24.10 -8.89 7.19
CA GLY A 21 23.11 -9.12 6.16
C GLY A 21 21.75 -9.51 6.77
N ARG A 22 20.69 -9.48 5.95
CA ARG A 22 19.33 -9.80 6.42
C ARG A 22 19.21 -11.22 6.94
N ALA A 23 19.84 -12.20 6.29
CA ALA A 23 19.81 -13.60 6.72
C ALA A 23 20.51 -13.78 8.08
N GLU A 24 21.68 -13.16 8.24
CA GLU A 24 22.43 -13.19 9.51
C GLU A 24 21.65 -12.54 10.63
N LEU A 25 20.97 -11.42 10.35
CA LEU A 25 20.14 -10.73 11.32
C LEU A 25 18.91 -11.56 11.71
N PHE A 26 18.30 -12.27 10.75
CA PHE A 26 17.20 -13.19 11.02
C PHE A 26 17.63 -14.34 11.91
N ASP A 27 18.76 -14.97 11.63
CA ASP A 27 19.32 -16.06 12.43
C ASP A 27 19.69 -15.58 13.83
N LEU A 28 20.28 -14.39 13.95
CA LEU A 28 20.58 -13.76 15.23
C LEU A 28 19.31 -13.60 16.09
N VAL A 29 18.27 -12.99 15.52
CA VAL A 29 16.98 -12.79 16.22
C VAL A 29 16.38 -14.14 16.64
N ARG A 30 16.42 -15.14 15.76
CA ARG A 30 15.92 -16.48 16.03
C ARG A 30 16.64 -17.17 17.19
N VAL A 31 17.98 -17.13 17.20
CA VAL A 31 18.83 -17.80 18.20
C VAL A 31 18.80 -17.08 19.53
N THR A 32 18.83 -15.75 19.52
CA THR A 32 18.84 -14.94 20.75
C THR A 32 17.48 -14.77 21.40
N GLY A 33 16.40 -15.03 20.66
CA GLY A 33 15.03 -14.83 21.13
C GLY A 33 14.67 -13.37 21.38
N ILE A 34 15.44 -12.41 20.84
CA ILE A 34 15.14 -10.98 20.96
C ILE A 34 13.79 -10.69 20.29
N ARG A 35 12.91 -9.96 21.00
CA ARG A 35 11.54 -9.69 20.54
C ARG A 35 11.21 -8.22 20.36
N THR A 36 12.12 -7.31 20.71
CA THR A 36 11.92 -5.86 20.57
C THR A 36 13.00 -5.24 19.69
N PHE A 37 12.62 -4.21 18.92
CA PHE A 37 13.56 -3.50 18.06
C PHE A 37 14.62 -2.76 18.88
N ALA A 38 14.21 -2.14 20.02
CA ALA A 38 15.12 -1.45 20.91
C ALA A 38 16.21 -2.39 21.44
N ALA A 39 15.84 -3.57 21.96
CA ALA A 39 16.80 -4.56 22.44
C ALA A 39 17.72 -5.10 21.32
N LEU A 40 17.21 -5.21 20.09
CA LEU A 40 18.02 -5.62 18.95
C LEU A 40 19.06 -4.56 18.58
N VAL A 41 18.65 -3.30 18.54
CA VAL A 41 19.56 -2.17 18.24
C VAL A 41 20.58 -1.98 19.36
N GLU A 42 20.14 -2.04 20.62
CA GLU A 42 21.03 -1.89 21.79
C GLU A 42 22.15 -2.93 21.81
N ARG A 43 21.83 -4.20 21.50
CA ARG A 43 22.80 -5.30 21.60
C ARG A 43 23.64 -5.52 20.35
N HIS A 44 23.09 -5.24 19.18
CA HIS A 44 23.67 -5.66 17.89
C HIS A 44 23.63 -4.59 16.82
N GLY A 45 23.10 -3.41 17.11
CA GLY A 45 22.98 -2.30 16.18
C GLY A 45 23.71 -1.05 16.61
N THR A 46 23.53 0.00 15.82
CA THR A 46 24.01 1.36 16.10
C THR A 46 22.93 2.38 15.79
N GLY A 47 22.86 3.47 16.57
CA GLY A 47 21.88 4.54 16.38
C GLY A 47 20.45 4.12 16.71
N LEU A 48 19.45 4.71 16.01
CA LEU A 48 18.02 4.54 16.29
C LEU A 48 17.29 3.66 15.24
N GLY A 49 18.04 3.02 14.35
CA GLY A 49 17.47 2.31 13.20
C GLY A 49 17.17 3.25 12.02
N CYS A 50 16.79 2.68 10.90
CA CYS A 50 16.49 3.41 9.67
C CYS A 50 15.27 2.82 8.95
N GLU A 51 14.83 3.48 7.89
CA GLU A 51 13.67 3.05 7.07
C GLU A 51 13.88 1.72 6.33
N ILE A 52 15.10 1.21 6.29
CA ILE A 52 15.43 -0.10 5.71
C ILE A 52 15.34 -1.20 6.77
N CYS A 53 16.00 -1.02 7.91
CA CYS A 53 16.02 -2.07 8.94
C CYS A 53 14.70 -2.21 9.71
N LYS A 54 13.97 -1.13 9.95
CA LYS A 54 12.68 -1.19 10.66
C LYS A 54 11.68 -2.15 10.01
N PRO A 55 11.33 -2.03 8.71
CA PRO A 55 10.42 -2.97 8.06
C PRO A 55 11.00 -4.39 7.95
N ALA A 56 12.32 -4.52 7.75
CA ALA A 56 12.97 -5.82 7.73
C ALA A 56 12.86 -6.55 9.07
N VAL A 57 13.16 -5.86 10.17
CA VAL A 57 13.06 -6.42 11.54
C VAL A 57 11.60 -6.66 11.92
N ALA A 58 10.67 -5.78 11.54
CA ALA A 58 9.24 -6.01 11.74
C ALA A 58 8.78 -7.32 11.08
N SER A 59 9.24 -7.57 9.84
CA SER A 59 8.98 -8.83 9.13
C SER A 59 9.58 -10.05 9.83
N MET A 60 10.80 -9.93 10.38
CA MET A 60 11.44 -11.00 11.15
C MET A 60 10.67 -11.32 12.43
N PHE A 61 10.30 -10.32 13.21
CA PHE A 61 9.50 -10.52 14.42
C PHE A 61 8.13 -11.13 14.12
N ALA A 62 7.44 -10.65 13.06
CA ALA A 62 6.18 -11.25 12.63
C ALA A 62 6.31 -12.71 12.20
N SER A 63 7.48 -13.10 11.65
CA SER A 63 7.75 -14.48 11.21
C SER A 63 8.13 -15.42 12.36
N LEU A 64 8.75 -14.89 13.43
CA LEU A 64 9.31 -15.65 14.54
C LEU A 64 8.46 -15.61 15.81
N ALA A 65 7.50 -14.70 15.90
CA ALA A 65 6.64 -14.51 17.05
C ALA A 65 5.16 -14.50 16.65
N SER A 66 4.31 -15.02 17.55
CA SER A 66 2.87 -15.05 17.37
C SER A 66 2.14 -13.79 17.89
N GLY A 67 2.87 -12.79 18.35
CA GLY A 67 2.30 -11.52 18.85
C GLY A 67 1.64 -10.69 17.75
N TYR A 68 0.65 -9.88 18.13
CA TYR A 68 0.01 -8.97 17.18
C TYR A 68 0.99 -7.86 16.78
N ILE A 69 1.23 -7.71 15.47
CA ILE A 69 2.29 -6.83 14.94
C ILE A 69 2.06 -5.32 15.15
N LEU A 70 0.88 -4.93 15.62
CA LEU A 70 0.56 -3.54 15.96
C LEU A 70 0.51 -3.29 17.47
N ASP A 71 0.95 -4.24 18.30
CA ASP A 71 1.01 -4.05 19.74
C ASP A 71 2.37 -3.51 20.19
N GLY A 72 2.34 -2.63 21.19
CA GLY A 72 3.52 -2.07 21.80
C GLY A 72 4.51 -1.42 20.83
N GLU A 73 5.78 -1.67 21.03
CA GLU A 73 6.87 -1.13 20.21
C GLU A 73 6.80 -1.56 18.74
N GLN A 74 6.24 -2.74 18.45
CA GLN A 74 6.14 -3.24 17.08
C GLN A 74 5.24 -2.36 16.20
N ALA A 75 4.29 -1.63 16.76
CA ALA A 75 3.44 -0.69 16.03
C ALA A 75 4.29 0.38 15.30
N SER A 76 5.34 0.88 15.96
CA SER A 76 6.21 1.91 15.37
C SER A 76 7.04 1.39 14.19
N LEU A 77 7.35 0.10 14.16
CA LEU A 77 8.07 -0.54 13.06
C LEU A 77 7.22 -0.62 11.78
N GLN A 78 5.90 -0.60 11.91
CA GLN A 78 4.98 -0.57 10.77
C GLN A 78 4.84 0.82 10.16
N ASP A 79 5.32 1.86 10.83
CA ASP A 79 5.29 3.25 10.35
C ASP A 79 6.50 3.56 9.49
N THR A 80 6.75 2.76 8.50
CA THR A 80 7.78 2.99 7.50
C THR A 80 7.17 3.18 6.13
N ASN A 81 7.78 4.06 5.33
CA ASN A 81 7.52 4.11 3.91
C ASN A 81 8.35 3.03 3.23
N ASP A 82 7.80 2.43 2.19
CA ASP A 82 8.59 1.55 1.36
C ASP A 82 9.72 2.36 0.70
N HIS A 83 10.95 2.02 1.04
CA HIS A 83 12.11 2.80 0.60
C HIS A 83 12.39 2.66 -0.90
N PHE A 84 12.05 1.50 -1.46
CA PHE A 84 12.26 1.18 -2.87
C PHE A 84 10.96 1.20 -3.68
N LEU A 85 9.90 1.82 -3.17
CA LEU A 85 8.60 1.91 -3.84
C LEU A 85 7.97 0.52 -4.13
N ALA A 86 8.40 -0.47 -3.36
CA ALA A 86 7.95 -1.85 -3.41
C ALA A 86 8.07 -2.49 -2.03
N ASN A 87 7.23 -3.47 -1.69
CA ASN A 87 7.28 -4.11 -0.37
C ASN A 87 8.42 -5.13 -0.28
N LEU A 88 9.24 -5.01 0.75
CA LEU A 88 10.25 -6.00 1.09
C LEU A 88 9.58 -7.30 1.55
N GLN A 89 9.94 -8.42 0.95
CA GLN A 89 9.40 -9.74 1.23
C GLN A 89 10.32 -10.57 2.14
N ARG A 90 9.78 -11.70 2.61
CA ARG A 90 10.44 -12.58 3.57
C ARG A 90 11.84 -13.04 3.14
N ASP A 91 12.00 -13.35 1.87
CA ASP A 91 13.25 -13.84 1.27
C ASP A 91 14.23 -12.73 0.85
N GLY A 92 13.89 -11.46 1.12
CA GLY A 92 14.71 -10.32 0.74
C GLY A 92 14.41 -9.76 -0.65
N THR A 93 13.50 -10.36 -1.39
CA THR A 93 12.98 -9.82 -2.65
C THR A 93 11.90 -8.77 -2.40
N TYR A 94 11.32 -8.24 -3.47
CA TYR A 94 10.31 -7.20 -3.42
C TYR A 94 9.05 -7.60 -4.18
N SER A 95 7.90 -7.08 -3.74
CA SER A 95 6.67 -7.13 -4.52
C SER A 95 6.57 -5.91 -5.41
N VAL A 96 6.12 -6.09 -6.64
CA VAL A 96 5.74 -5.02 -7.55
C VAL A 96 4.23 -5.12 -7.79
N VAL A 97 3.53 -4.05 -7.49
CA VAL A 97 2.05 -4.04 -7.55
C VAL A 97 1.60 -2.87 -8.44
N PRO A 98 1.38 -3.11 -9.73
CA PRO A 98 0.85 -2.10 -10.63
C PRO A 98 -0.57 -1.68 -10.26
N ARG A 99 -0.91 -0.44 -10.54
CA ARG A 99 -2.27 0.06 -10.37
C ARG A 99 -3.20 -0.52 -11.43
N VAL A 100 -4.33 -1.02 -10.97
CA VAL A 100 -5.45 -1.50 -11.79
C VAL A 100 -6.71 -0.80 -11.27
N PRO A 101 -6.98 0.43 -11.77
CA PRO A 101 -8.06 1.26 -11.24
C PRO A 101 -9.41 0.56 -11.33
N GLY A 102 -10.17 0.56 -10.24
CA GLY A 102 -11.45 -0.12 -10.15
C GLY A 102 -11.41 -1.64 -10.38
N GLY A 103 -10.23 -2.25 -10.53
CA GLY A 103 -10.08 -3.64 -10.92
C GLY A 103 -10.26 -3.89 -12.41
N GLU A 104 -10.41 -2.84 -13.23
CA GLU A 104 -10.53 -2.95 -14.69
C GLU A 104 -9.15 -2.98 -15.35
N ILE A 105 -8.94 -3.94 -16.25
CA ILE A 105 -7.68 -4.10 -16.99
C ILE A 105 -7.94 -4.48 -18.43
N THR A 106 -7.22 -3.83 -19.37
CA THR A 106 -7.32 -4.19 -20.78
C THR A 106 -6.55 -5.48 -21.10
N PRO A 107 -6.91 -6.19 -22.18
CA PRO A 107 -6.17 -7.38 -22.61
C PRO A 107 -4.68 -7.11 -22.82
N GLU A 108 -4.32 -5.98 -23.42
CA GLU A 108 -2.94 -5.57 -23.71
C GLU A 108 -2.14 -5.38 -22.40
N LYS A 109 -2.74 -4.71 -21.41
CA LYS A 109 -2.12 -4.56 -20.09
C LYS A 109 -1.97 -5.89 -19.36
N LEU A 110 -2.96 -6.78 -19.48
CA LEU A 110 -2.88 -8.13 -18.89
C LEU A 110 -1.75 -8.96 -19.52
N ILE A 111 -1.57 -8.87 -20.85
CA ILE A 111 -0.47 -9.50 -21.57
C ILE A 111 0.87 -8.94 -21.08
N ALA A 112 1.01 -7.61 -21.00
CA ALA A 112 2.23 -6.97 -20.51
C ALA A 112 2.60 -7.41 -19.08
N LEU A 113 1.62 -7.56 -18.18
CA LEU A 113 1.87 -8.13 -16.84
C LEU A 113 2.40 -9.55 -16.90
N GLY A 114 1.79 -10.40 -17.74
CA GLY A 114 2.22 -11.79 -17.92
C GLY A 114 3.64 -11.90 -18.48
N GLU A 115 3.98 -11.06 -19.46
CA GLU A 115 5.32 -11.00 -20.05
C GLU A 115 6.38 -10.54 -19.05
N VAL A 116 6.11 -9.47 -18.31
CA VAL A 116 7.00 -8.99 -17.24
C VAL A 116 7.20 -10.08 -16.19
N ALA A 117 6.12 -10.72 -15.74
CA ALA A 117 6.22 -11.78 -14.75
C ALA A 117 7.07 -12.97 -15.24
N ARG A 118 6.87 -13.40 -16.49
CA ARG A 118 7.64 -14.49 -17.11
C ARG A 118 9.13 -14.13 -17.24
N ASP A 119 9.42 -12.96 -17.76
CA ASP A 119 10.79 -12.58 -18.15
C ASP A 119 11.68 -12.28 -16.92
N PHE A 120 11.07 -11.83 -15.80
CA PHE A 120 11.74 -11.61 -14.52
C PHE A 120 11.56 -12.75 -13.51
N ASP A 121 10.94 -13.87 -13.91
CA ASP A 121 10.69 -15.04 -13.05
C ASP A 121 9.91 -14.67 -11.75
N LEU A 122 8.84 -13.88 -11.91
CA LEU A 122 8.03 -13.40 -10.79
C LEU A 122 6.81 -14.31 -10.55
N TYR A 123 6.53 -14.56 -9.28
CA TYR A 123 5.28 -15.20 -8.88
C TYR A 123 4.12 -14.21 -9.01
N THR A 124 3.02 -14.65 -9.61
CA THR A 124 1.83 -13.80 -9.82
C THR A 124 0.69 -14.19 -8.89
N LYS A 125 0.02 -13.20 -8.32
CA LYS A 125 -1.15 -13.41 -7.46
C LYS A 125 -2.19 -12.32 -7.65
N ILE A 126 -3.42 -12.72 -8.00
CA ILE A 126 -4.59 -11.84 -7.87
C ILE A 126 -4.92 -11.74 -6.39
N THR A 127 -4.94 -10.52 -5.87
CA THR A 127 -5.17 -10.26 -4.45
C THR A 127 -6.57 -9.69 -4.18
N GLY A 128 -6.98 -9.65 -2.91
CA GLY A 128 -8.29 -9.14 -2.52
C GLY A 128 -8.51 -7.63 -2.81
N GLY A 129 -7.49 -6.94 -3.30
CA GLY A 129 -7.58 -5.55 -3.78
C GLY A 129 -7.90 -5.43 -5.27
N GLN A 130 -8.26 -6.51 -5.94
CA GLN A 130 -8.50 -6.57 -7.40
C GLN A 130 -7.27 -6.13 -8.22
N ARG A 131 -6.08 -6.49 -7.76
CA ARG A 131 -4.81 -6.22 -8.44
C ARG A 131 -4.03 -7.51 -8.61
N VAL A 132 -3.12 -7.51 -9.58
CA VAL A 132 -2.13 -8.57 -9.77
C VAL A 132 -0.84 -8.14 -9.09
N ASP A 133 -0.47 -8.82 -8.02
CA ASP A 133 0.79 -8.60 -7.32
C ASP A 133 1.87 -9.50 -7.97
N LEU A 134 3.01 -8.90 -8.36
CA LEU A 134 4.18 -9.58 -8.87
C LEU A 134 5.19 -9.71 -7.72
N LEU A 135 5.52 -10.94 -7.34
CA LEU A 135 6.31 -11.22 -6.14
C LEU A 135 7.65 -11.85 -6.52
N GLY A 136 8.69 -11.53 -5.74
CA GLY A 136 10.01 -12.11 -5.92
C GLY A 136 10.96 -11.26 -6.76
N ALA A 137 10.66 -9.97 -7.00
CA ALA A 137 11.55 -9.07 -7.72
C ALA A 137 12.84 -8.80 -6.91
N ARG A 138 13.99 -8.88 -7.57
CA ARG A 138 15.26 -8.43 -6.98
C ARG A 138 15.32 -6.91 -6.99
N VAL A 139 16.03 -6.34 -6.06
CA VAL A 139 16.23 -4.88 -6.02
C VAL A 139 16.83 -4.34 -7.32
N ASP A 140 17.77 -5.06 -7.89
CA ASP A 140 18.47 -4.67 -9.12
C ASP A 140 17.55 -4.70 -10.35
N ASP A 141 16.54 -5.56 -10.34
CA ASP A 141 15.58 -5.74 -11.44
C ASP A 141 14.40 -4.73 -11.36
N LEU A 142 14.20 -4.08 -10.21
CA LEU A 142 13.06 -3.17 -10.01
C LEU A 142 12.97 -2.05 -11.06
N PRO A 143 14.06 -1.34 -11.42
CA PRO A 143 13.99 -0.29 -12.43
C PRO A 143 13.54 -0.80 -13.80
N ASP A 144 14.05 -1.94 -14.24
CA ASP A 144 13.72 -2.51 -15.54
C ASP A 144 12.26 -3.00 -15.56
N ILE A 145 11.80 -3.61 -14.46
CA ILE A 145 10.40 -3.99 -14.28
C ILE A 145 9.48 -2.78 -14.35
N TRP A 146 9.81 -1.70 -13.61
CA TRP A 146 9.03 -0.47 -13.63
C TRP A 146 9.04 0.21 -14.99
N ALA A 147 10.19 0.25 -15.68
CA ALA A 147 10.29 0.84 -17.03
C ALA A 147 9.33 0.14 -17.99
N ARG A 148 9.28 -1.19 -17.99
CA ARG A 148 8.36 -1.96 -18.84
C ARG A 148 6.91 -1.74 -18.47
N LEU A 149 6.58 -1.71 -17.17
CA LEU A 149 5.21 -1.47 -16.70
C LEU A 149 4.75 -0.06 -17.02
N VAL A 150 5.59 0.96 -16.82
CA VAL A 150 5.28 2.36 -17.17
C VAL A 150 5.09 2.51 -18.68
N ALA A 151 5.94 1.88 -19.50
CA ALA A 151 5.79 1.88 -20.95
C ALA A 151 4.48 1.23 -21.41
N ALA A 152 3.97 0.24 -20.66
CA ALA A 152 2.65 -0.37 -20.88
C ALA A 152 1.48 0.43 -20.29
N GLY A 153 1.73 1.63 -19.77
CA GLY A 153 0.72 2.52 -19.20
C GLY A 153 0.26 2.15 -17.79
N PHE A 154 1.08 1.44 -17.02
CA PHE A 154 0.84 1.25 -15.59
C PHE A 154 1.50 2.35 -14.76
N GLU A 155 0.99 2.48 -13.55
CA GLU A 155 1.55 3.33 -12.49
C GLU A 155 1.80 2.49 -11.23
N SER A 156 2.55 3.05 -10.28
CA SER A 156 2.64 2.46 -8.94
C SER A 156 1.27 2.30 -8.30
N GLY A 157 0.98 1.11 -7.80
CA GLY A 157 -0.24 0.83 -7.05
C GLY A 157 -0.18 1.27 -5.58
N HIS A 158 0.89 1.93 -5.13
CA HIS A 158 1.09 2.35 -3.75
C HIS A 158 0.75 1.25 -2.74
N ALA A 159 1.18 0.01 -3.01
CA ALA A 159 0.81 -1.20 -2.26
C ALA A 159 1.60 -1.38 -0.95
N TYR A 160 1.89 -0.30 -0.25
CA TYR A 160 2.59 -0.26 1.03
C TYR A 160 1.77 0.50 2.08
N GLY A 161 2.27 0.65 3.30
CA GLY A 161 1.55 1.28 4.41
C GLY A 161 1.22 2.75 4.18
N LYS A 162 0.28 3.30 4.93
CA LYS A 162 -0.04 4.73 5.00
C LYS A 162 -0.38 5.41 3.66
N ALA A 163 -1.06 4.69 2.77
CA ALA A 163 -1.50 5.21 1.47
C ALA A 163 -2.90 4.69 1.11
N VAL A 164 -3.56 5.40 0.18
CA VAL A 164 -4.73 4.84 -0.51
C VAL A 164 -4.30 3.67 -1.36
N ARG A 165 -4.90 2.50 -1.11
CA ARG A 165 -4.46 1.23 -1.68
C ARG A 165 -5.15 0.90 -2.99
N THR A 166 -6.47 0.92 -2.98
CA THR A 166 -7.30 0.51 -4.12
C THR A 166 -8.74 0.93 -3.88
N VAL A 167 -9.48 1.12 -4.95
CA VAL A 167 -10.93 1.23 -4.95
C VAL A 167 -11.50 0.00 -5.65
N LYS A 168 -12.08 -0.93 -4.90
CA LYS A 168 -12.72 -2.11 -5.48
C LYS A 168 -14.02 -1.72 -6.18
N SER A 169 -14.36 -2.41 -7.25
CA SER A 169 -15.70 -2.33 -7.84
C SER A 169 -16.34 -3.71 -8.03
N CYS A 170 -17.64 -3.74 -8.17
CA CYS A 170 -18.31 -4.84 -8.87
C CYS A 170 -18.45 -4.46 -10.36
N VAL A 171 -19.01 -5.35 -11.17
CA VAL A 171 -19.10 -5.14 -12.63
C VAL A 171 -20.11 -4.06 -13.08
N GLY A 172 -20.83 -3.47 -12.15
CA GLY A 172 -21.72 -2.32 -12.37
C GLY A 172 -22.91 -2.57 -13.30
N SER A 173 -23.62 -1.48 -13.61
CA SER A 173 -24.85 -1.53 -14.43
C SER A 173 -24.59 -1.90 -15.89
N VAL A 174 -23.37 -1.72 -16.40
CA VAL A 174 -23.03 -2.06 -17.77
C VAL A 174 -23.13 -3.57 -18.04
N TRP A 175 -22.73 -4.40 -17.09
CA TRP A 175 -22.67 -5.87 -17.22
C TRP A 175 -23.62 -6.61 -16.33
N CYS A 176 -23.98 -6.06 -15.18
CA CYS A 176 -24.80 -6.75 -14.19
C CYS A 176 -26.28 -6.39 -14.34
N ARG A 177 -27.14 -7.40 -14.51
CA ARG A 177 -28.61 -7.18 -14.57
C ARG A 177 -29.24 -6.56 -13.33
N TYR A 178 -28.51 -6.53 -12.23
CA TYR A 178 -28.96 -5.94 -10.96
C TYR A 178 -28.29 -4.60 -10.66
N GLY A 179 -27.30 -4.21 -11.45
CA GLY A 179 -26.60 -2.94 -11.29
C GLY A 179 -27.52 -1.78 -11.63
N VAL A 180 -27.58 -0.79 -10.73
CA VAL A 180 -28.39 0.43 -10.94
C VAL A 180 -27.55 1.64 -11.32
N GLN A 181 -26.22 1.59 -11.02
CA GLN A 181 -25.25 2.62 -11.39
C GLN A 181 -23.96 1.99 -11.92
N ASP A 182 -23.16 2.77 -12.66
CA ASP A 182 -21.84 2.36 -13.12
C ASP A 182 -20.81 2.45 -12.02
N SER A 183 -20.68 1.38 -11.26
CA SER A 183 -19.71 1.27 -10.16
C SER A 183 -18.26 1.15 -10.64
N VAL A 184 -18.03 0.71 -11.87
CA VAL A 184 -16.66 0.59 -12.43
C VAL A 184 -16.12 1.97 -12.72
N GLN A 185 -16.89 2.79 -13.47
CA GLN A 185 -16.47 4.16 -13.80
C GLN A 185 -16.21 4.97 -12.53
N LEU A 186 -17.15 4.95 -11.56
CA LEU A 186 -16.94 5.68 -10.32
C LEU A 186 -15.72 5.18 -9.53
N ALA A 187 -15.49 3.87 -9.48
CA ALA A 187 -14.32 3.33 -8.77
C ALA A 187 -13.01 3.72 -9.44
N VAL A 188 -12.97 3.75 -10.78
CA VAL A 188 -11.82 4.24 -11.57
C VAL A 188 -11.55 5.70 -11.24
N ASP A 189 -12.58 6.55 -11.28
CA ASP A 189 -12.46 7.99 -11.01
C ASP A 189 -11.96 8.27 -9.60
N LEU A 190 -12.53 7.58 -8.60
CA LEU A 190 -12.10 7.71 -7.21
C LEU A 190 -10.66 7.20 -6.99
N GLU A 191 -10.28 6.09 -7.62
CA GLU A 191 -8.91 5.57 -7.49
C GLU A 191 -7.89 6.52 -8.12
N LEU A 192 -8.19 7.06 -9.29
CA LEU A 192 -7.33 8.03 -9.97
C LEU A 192 -7.27 9.38 -9.24
N ARG A 193 -8.36 9.78 -8.58
CA ARG A 193 -8.39 11.00 -7.76
C ARG A 193 -7.52 10.87 -6.51
N TYR A 194 -7.61 9.76 -5.79
CA TYR A 194 -6.94 9.59 -4.48
C TYR A 194 -5.61 8.82 -4.56
N ARG A 195 -5.12 8.48 -5.75
CA ARG A 195 -3.83 7.82 -5.93
C ARG A 195 -2.70 8.63 -5.31
N GLY A 196 -1.79 7.94 -4.62
CA GLY A 196 -0.67 8.60 -3.95
C GLY A 196 -1.02 9.32 -2.64
N LEU A 197 -2.28 9.46 -2.25
CA LEU A 197 -2.66 10.12 -1.00
C LEU A 197 -2.04 9.39 0.19
N ARG A 198 -1.20 10.13 0.93
CA ARG A 198 -0.59 9.65 2.17
C ARG A 198 -1.53 9.91 3.34
N ALA A 199 -1.64 8.94 4.23
CA ALA A 199 -2.59 8.98 5.35
C ALA A 199 -1.96 8.37 6.62
N PRO A 200 -2.53 8.60 7.81
CA PRO A 200 -2.06 8.00 9.06
C PRO A 200 -1.96 6.47 9.01
N HIS A 201 -2.86 5.82 8.29
CA HIS A 201 -2.84 4.38 8.01
C HIS A 201 -3.32 4.12 6.57
N LYS A 202 -3.22 2.86 6.11
CA LYS A 202 -3.73 2.45 4.79
C LYS A 202 -5.24 2.73 4.69
N ILE A 203 -5.67 3.24 3.56
CA ILE A 203 -7.07 3.49 3.23
C ILE A 203 -7.48 2.54 2.10
N LYS A 204 -8.67 1.99 2.20
CA LYS A 204 -9.30 1.16 1.17
C LYS A 204 -10.70 1.67 0.90
N LEU A 205 -11.07 1.72 -0.36
CA LEU A 205 -12.40 2.09 -0.81
C LEU A 205 -13.05 0.94 -1.57
N ALA A 206 -14.36 0.99 -1.72
CA ALA A 206 -15.08 0.12 -2.65
C ALA A 206 -16.39 0.75 -3.10
N VAL A 207 -16.80 0.43 -4.33
CA VAL A 207 -18.04 0.89 -4.96
C VAL A 207 -18.85 -0.31 -5.41
N SER A 208 -20.04 -0.47 -4.86
CA SER A 208 -21.01 -1.49 -5.25
C SER A 208 -22.12 -0.87 -6.10
N GLY A 209 -22.39 -1.46 -7.27
CA GLY A 209 -23.36 -0.96 -8.25
C GLY A 209 -24.83 -1.20 -7.87
N CYS A 210 -25.13 -1.79 -6.71
CA CYS A 210 -26.46 -1.97 -6.14
C CYS A 210 -26.38 -2.47 -4.68
N ALA A 211 -27.53 -2.58 -4.03
CA ALA A 211 -27.68 -3.02 -2.64
C ALA A 211 -27.21 -4.47 -2.36
N ARG A 212 -26.87 -5.27 -3.38
CA ARG A 212 -26.27 -6.61 -3.19
C ARG A 212 -24.81 -6.55 -2.67
N GLU A 213 -24.18 -5.42 -2.77
CA GLU A 213 -22.93 -5.11 -2.06
C GLU A 213 -21.75 -6.04 -2.43
N CYS A 214 -21.66 -6.44 -3.72
CA CYS A 214 -20.65 -7.40 -4.19
C CYS A 214 -19.20 -6.91 -4.08
N ALA A 215 -18.96 -5.59 -3.99
CA ALA A 215 -17.63 -5.03 -3.79
C ALA A 215 -17.21 -4.97 -2.30
N GLU A 216 -18.06 -5.39 -1.37
CA GLU A 216 -17.81 -5.38 0.08
C GLU A 216 -17.53 -3.97 0.62
N ALA A 217 -18.31 -2.98 0.17
CA ALA A 217 -18.11 -1.57 0.46
C ALA A 217 -18.18 -1.27 1.97
N GLN A 218 -19.13 -1.89 2.70
CA GLN A 218 -19.28 -1.69 4.14
C GLN A 218 -18.13 -2.25 4.99
N SER A 219 -17.18 -2.95 4.39
CA SER A 219 -15.95 -3.40 5.06
C SER A 219 -14.74 -2.49 4.80
N LYS A 220 -14.94 -1.33 4.15
CA LYS A 220 -13.87 -0.43 3.75
C LYS A 220 -13.89 0.88 4.54
N ASP A 221 -12.76 1.58 4.51
CA ASP A 221 -12.63 2.91 5.14
C ASP A 221 -13.64 3.91 4.56
N VAL A 222 -13.87 3.80 3.24
CA VAL A 222 -14.95 4.49 2.52
C VAL A 222 -15.64 3.48 1.62
N GLY A 223 -16.94 3.33 1.77
CA GLY A 223 -17.78 2.46 0.99
C GLY A 223 -18.88 3.24 0.28
N VAL A 224 -19.12 2.92 -0.98
CA VAL A 224 -20.17 3.52 -1.80
C VAL A 224 -21.08 2.43 -2.33
N ILE A 225 -22.39 2.59 -2.14
CA ILE A 225 -23.39 1.65 -2.64
C ILE A 225 -24.40 2.42 -3.48
N ALA A 226 -24.58 1.98 -4.71
CA ALA A 226 -25.50 2.60 -5.64
C ALA A 226 -26.97 2.38 -5.24
N THR A 227 -27.77 3.42 -5.45
CA THR A 227 -29.24 3.41 -5.42
C THR A 227 -29.78 3.86 -6.78
N GLU A 228 -31.09 3.75 -6.98
CA GLU A 228 -31.73 4.26 -8.22
C GLU A 228 -31.64 5.79 -8.35
N ARG A 229 -31.45 6.49 -7.22
CA ARG A 229 -31.44 7.97 -7.15
C ARG A 229 -30.03 8.56 -7.06
N GLY A 230 -29.00 7.73 -6.80
CA GLY A 230 -27.64 8.21 -6.59
C GLY A 230 -26.78 7.21 -5.84
N TRP A 231 -26.06 7.68 -4.83
CA TRP A 231 -25.10 6.91 -4.09
C TRP A 231 -25.26 7.04 -2.58
N ASN A 232 -25.25 5.93 -1.88
CA ASN A 232 -25.14 5.92 -0.42
C ASN A 232 -23.68 5.88 -0.02
N LEU A 233 -23.25 6.80 0.83
CA LEU A 233 -21.89 6.90 1.34
C LEU A 233 -21.79 6.31 2.75
N TYR A 234 -20.91 5.33 2.90
CA TYR A 234 -20.56 4.68 4.16
C TYR A 234 -19.10 4.96 4.53
N VAL A 235 -18.81 5.19 5.81
CA VAL A 235 -17.46 5.52 6.27
C VAL A 235 -17.08 4.79 7.56
N GLY A 236 -15.77 4.66 7.82
CA GLY A 236 -15.27 4.08 9.05
C GLY A 236 -15.32 2.56 9.13
N GLY A 237 -15.38 1.85 8.00
CA GLY A 237 -15.31 0.40 7.97
C GLY A 237 -13.87 -0.13 8.08
N ASN A 238 -13.75 -1.37 8.49
CA ASN A 238 -12.47 -2.08 8.59
C ASN A 238 -12.67 -3.59 8.45
N GLY A 239 -12.15 -4.20 7.39
CA GLY A 239 -12.11 -5.66 7.19
C GLY A 239 -10.85 -6.33 7.72
N GLY A 240 -10.12 -5.71 8.67
CA GLY A 240 -8.88 -6.24 9.24
C GLY A 240 -9.08 -7.07 10.50
N ALA A 241 -8.03 -7.23 11.30
CA ALA A 241 -8.02 -8.04 12.53
C ALA A 241 -9.02 -7.55 13.61
N ARG A 242 -9.40 -6.28 13.57
CA ARG A 242 -10.49 -5.71 14.40
C ARG A 242 -11.57 -5.20 13.45
N PRO A 243 -12.47 -6.08 12.99
CA PRO A 243 -13.46 -5.71 11.99
C PRO A 243 -14.46 -4.69 12.53
N ALA A 244 -14.92 -3.82 11.63
CA ALA A 244 -15.97 -2.86 11.89
C ALA A 244 -16.78 -2.65 10.61
N HIS A 245 -18.08 -2.60 10.72
CA HIS A 245 -18.94 -2.15 9.63
C HIS A 245 -18.79 -0.64 9.44
N ALA A 246 -18.72 -0.20 8.19
CA ALA A 246 -18.84 1.20 7.85
C ALA A 246 -20.25 1.70 8.21
N GLN A 247 -20.35 2.93 8.67
CA GLN A 247 -21.60 3.55 9.06
C GLN A 247 -22.09 4.46 7.93
N LEU A 248 -23.40 4.49 7.72
CA LEU A 248 -24.04 5.34 6.72
C LEU A 248 -23.84 6.82 7.09
N LEU A 249 -23.18 7.56 6.20
CA LEU A 249 -22.97 8.99 6.35
C LEU A 249 -24.07 9.80 5.68
N ALA A 250 -24.40 9.45 4.43
CA ALA A 250 -25.44 10.12 3.64
C ALA A 250 -26.03 9.16 2.60
N GLU A 251 -27.26 9.46 2.16
CA GLU A 251 -28.03 8.67 1.20
C GLU A 251 -28.29 9.47 -0.07
N ASP A 252 -28.44 8.73 -1.18
CA ASP A 252 -28.89 9.23 -2.47
C ASP A 252 -28.13 10.45 -3.00
N LEU A 253 -26.82 10.51 -2.74
CA LEU A 253 -25.97 11.60 -3.18
C LEU A 253 -25.78 11.56 -4.72
N ASP A 254 -25.82 12.72 -5.36
CA ASP A 254 -25.23 12.85 -6.69
C ASP A 254 -23.71 12.66 -6.65
N THR A 255 -23.11 12.41 -7.81
CA THR A 255 -21.67 12.08 -7.88
C THR A 255 -20.78 13.23 -7.42
N GLU A 256 -21.14 14.47 -7.70
CA GLU A 256 -20.35 15.65 -7.29
C GLU A 256 -20.35 15.81 -5.77
N THR A 257 -21.52 15.73 -5.15
CA THR A 257 -21.69 15.80 -3.69
C THR A 257 -21.01 14.62 -3.01
N LEU A 258 -21.08 13.42 -3.59
CA LEU A 258 -20.38 12.22 -3.10
C LEU A 258 -18.86 12.46 -3.06
N VAL A 259 -18.26 12.87 -4.18
CA VAL A 259 -16.80 13.10 -4.28
C VAL A 259 -16.36 14.18 -3.30
N ARG A 260 -17.08 15.31 -3.23
CA ARG A 260 -16.83 16.38 -2.26
C ARG A 260 -16.88 15.88 -0.81
N SER A 261 -17.85 15.05 -0.48
CA SER A 261 -17.98 14.48 0.86
C SER A 261 -16.82 13.53 1.20
N ILE A 262 -16.38 12.72 0.24
CA ILE A 262 -15.20 11.85 0.40
C ILE A 262 -13.93 12.69 0.56
N ASP A 263 -13.75 13.76 -0.22
CA ASP A 263 -12.62 14.69 -0.08
C ASP A 263 -12.52 15.25 1.34
N ARG A 264 -13.62 15.79 1.84
CA ARG A 264 -13.73 16.33 3.21
C ARG A 264 -13.44 15.28 4.27
N TYR A 265 -14.05 14.10 4.16
CA TYR A 265 -13.86 13.00 5.10
C TYR A 265 -12.39 12.54 5.16
N LEU A 266 -11.78 12.30 4.01
CA LEU A 266 -10.40 11.83 3.93
C LEU A 266 -9.41 12.88 4.44
N MET A 267 -9.56 14.15 4.06
CA MET A 267 -8.66 15.21 4.51
C MET A 267 -8.84 15.53 5.99
N TRP A 268 -10.07 15.49 6.51
CA TRP A 268 -10.29 15.65 7.94
C TRP A 268 -9.66 14.53 8.76
N TYR A 269 -9.80 13.28 8.30
CA TYR A 269 -9.10 12.14 8.89
C TYR A 269 -7.58 12.32 8.83
N VAL A 270 -7.02 12.71 7.69
CA VAL A 270 -5.57 12.94 7.53
C VAL A 270 -5.04 14.01 8.50
N ARG A 271 -5.81 15.08 8.73
CA ARG A 271 -5.44 16.19 9.62
C ARG A 271 -5.55 15.87 11.11
N THR A 272 -6.44 14.95 11.50
CA THR A 272 -6.84 14.81 12.90
C THR A 272 -6.65 13.44 13.52
N ALA A 273 -6.42 12.40 12.72
CA ALA A 273 -6.18 11.05 13.26
C ALA A 273 -4.74 10.91 13.78
N ASP A 274 -4.59 10.09 14.81
CA ASP A 274 -3.30 9.73 15.34
C ASP A 274 -2.48 8.88 14.36
N ARG A 275 -1.18 8.87 14.55
CA ARG A 275 -0.25 8.03 13.80
C ARG A 275 -0.67 6.55 13.87
N LEU A 276 -0.72 5.87 12.74
CA LEU A 276 -1.16 4.46 12.58
C LEU A 276 -2.60 4.17 12.98
N GLU A 277 -3.41 5.19 13.15
CA GLU A 277 -4.82 5.01 13.49
C GLU A 277 -5.67 4.76 12.24
N ARG A 278 -6.53 3.74 12.29
CA ARG A 278 -7.50 3.46 11.22
C ARG A 278 -8.73 4.36 11.34
N THR A 279 -9.39 4.61 10.22
CA THR A 279 -10.63 5.42 10.15
C THR A 279 -11.70 4.96 11.14
N ALA A 280 -11.89 3.64 11.28
CA ALA A 280 -12.86 3.08 12.24
C ALA A 280 -12.52 3.39 13.70
N ALA A 281 -11.24 3.43 14.07
CA ALA A 281 -10.81 3.76 15.43
C ALA A 281 -10.92 5.27 15.67
N TRP A 282 -10.44 6.06 14.70
CA TRP A 282 -10.55 7.52 14.73
C TRP A 282 -12.00 7.97 14.89
N GLN A 283 -12.91 7.48 14.05
CA GLN A 283 -14.31 7.84 14.08
C GLN A 283 -14.97 7.53 15.43
N ARG A 284 -14.64 6.38 16.05
CA ARG A 284 -15.17 6.02 17.38
C ARG A 284 -14.68 6.91 18.51
N LYS A 285 -13.52 7.54 18.36
CA LYS A 285 -12.96 8.48 19.35
C LYS A 285 -13.62 9.86 19.26
N LEU A 286 -14.23 10.20 18.14
CA LEU A 286 -14.88 11.50 17.98
C LEU A 286 -16.08 11.62 18.94
N PRO A 287 -16.23 12.73 19.63
CA PRO A 287 -17.44 12.99 20.40
C PRO A 287 -18.68 12.95 19.50
N GLY A 288 -19.59 12.01 19.73
CA GLY A 288 -20.75 11.79 18.85
C GLY A 288 -20.53 10.86 17.67
N GLY A 289 -19.31 10.35 17.45
CA GLY A 289 -19.01 9.34 16.41
C GLY A 289 -19.43 9.78 15.01
N ILE A 290 -20.28 8.97 14.33
CA ILE A 290 -20.75 9.24 12.96
C ILE A 290 -21.53 10.56 12.85
N GLU A 291 -22.27 10.96 13.87
CA GLU A 291 -23.01 12.22 13.84
C GLU A 291 -22.08 13.43 13.80
N GLN A 292 -20.94 13.37 14.50
CA GLN A 292 -19.92 14.40 14.38
C GLN A 292 -19.30 14.40 12.97
N VAL A 293 -19.07 13.23 12.37
CA VAL A 293 -18.60 13.13 10.99
C VAL A 293 -19.59 13.79 10.04
N ARG A 294 -20.92 13.51 10.21
CA ARG A 294 -21.97 14.11 9.39
C ARG A 294 -21.97 15.63 9.50
N ARG A 295 -21.97 16.15 10.71
CA ARG A 295 -21.95 17.61 10.96
C ARG A 295 -20.75 18.30 10.31
N VAL A 296 -19.56 17.69 10.37
CA VAL A 296 -18.35 18.32 9.79
C VAL A 296 -18.31 18.16 8.27
N VAL A 297 -18.60 16.97 7.77
CA VAL A 297 -18.43 16.66 6.33
C VAL A 297 -19.60 17.20 5.51
N MET A 298 -20.83 16.96 5.98
CA MET A 298 -22.03 17.32 5.21
C MET A 298 -22.48 18.75 5.50
N ASP A 299 -22.52 19.15 6.77
CA ASP A 299 -23.09 20.42 7.21
C ASP A 299 -22.03 21.52 7.39
N ASP A 300 -20.74 21.19 7.23
CA ASP A 300 -19.60 22.10 7.45
C ASP A 300 -19.66 22.84 8.81
N ALA A 301 -20.08 22.14 9.85
CA ALA A 301 -20.30 22.74 11.17
C ALA A 301 -19.07 23.37 11.84
N LEU A 302 -17.86 23.08 11.33
CA LEU A 302 -16.62 23.69 11.76
C LEU A 302 -16.13 24.82 10.84
N GLY A 303 -16.80 25.05 9.72
CA GLY A 303 -16.41 26.06 8.72
C GLY A 303 -15.06 25.77 8.05
N ILE A 304 -14.68 24.49 7.94
CA ILE A 304 -13.39 24.06 7.37
C ILE A 304 -13.53 23.30 6.03
N GLY A 305 -14.75 23.14 5.54
CA GLY A 305 -15.03 22.36 4.34
C GLY A 305 -14.23 22.82 3.12
N ALA A 306 -14.20 24.11 2.86
CA ALA A 306 -13.42 24.70 1.76
C ALA A 306 -11.92 24.43 1.89
N ASP A 307 -11.37 24.48 3.09
CA ASP A 307 -9.94 24.19 3.34
C ASP A 307 -9.62 22.70 3.08
N LEU A 308 -10.51 21.80 3.48
CA LEU A 308 -10.35 20.36 3.23
C LEU A 308 -10.40 20.03 1.74
N GLU A 309 -11.33 20.66 1.01
CA GLU A 309 -11.43 20.54 -0.45
C GLU A 309 -10.19 21.10 -1.15
N ALA A 310 -9.68 22.26 -0.71
CA ALA A 310 -8.46 22.86 -1.25
C ALA A 310 -7.21 21.98 -0.99
N ASP A 311 -7.12 21.32 0.17
CA ASP A 311 -6.03 20.36 0.44
C ASP A 311 -6.09 19.17 -0.51
N MET A 312 -7.27 18.61 -0.75
CA MET A 312 -7.45 17.52 -1.69
C MET A 312 -7.15 17.97 -3.12
N ALA A 313 -7.57 19.16 -3.53
CA ALA A 313 -7.28 19.69 -4.86
C ALA A 313 -5.76 19.83 -5.08
N ARG A 314 -5.02 20.37 -4.10
CA ARG A 314 -3.55 20.42 -4.15
C ARG A 314 -2.90 19.04 -4.26
N HIS A 315 -3.43 18.05 -3.53
CA HIS A 315 -2.94 16.67 -3.64
C HIS A 315 -3.16 16.10 -5.05
N VAL A 316 -4.34 16.29 -5.62
CA VAL A 316 -4.68 15.81 -6.97
C VAL A 316 -3.79 16.47 -8.02
N GLU A 317 -3.59 17.78 -7.94
CA GLU A 317 -2.75 18.54 -8.87
C GLU A 317 -1.26 18.17 -8.79
N ALA A 318 -0.78 17.89 -7.59
CA ALA A 318 0.62 17.55 -7.34
C ALA A 318 0.95 16.07 -7.61
N TYR A 319 0.00 15.25 -8.06
CA TYR A 319 0.24 13.84 -8.27
C TYR A 319 1.26 13.59 -9.40
N GLU A 320 2.24 12.77 -9.08
CA GLU A 320 3.22 12.23 -10.03
C GLU A 320 3.38 10.72 -9.77
N CYS A 321 3.50 9.91 -10.84
CA CYS A 321 3.80 8.49 -10.69
C CYS A 321 5.23 8.31 -10.14
N GLU A 322 5.35 7.78 -8.95
CA GLU A 322 6.65 7.62 -8.27
C GLU A 322 7.62 6.68 -8.98
N TRP A 323 7.13 5.70 -9.76
CA TRP A 323 7.98 4.86 -10.60
C TRP A 323 8.57 5.67 -11.76
N ALA A 324 7.73 6.42 -12.48
CA ALA A 324 8.17 7.27 -13.58
C ALA A 324 9.14 8.36 -13.09
N ALA A 325 8.83 9.02 -11.98
CA ALA A 325 9.69 10.01 -11.36
C ALA A 325 11.04 9.43 -10.92
N THR A 326 11.04 8.20 -10.37
CA THR A 326 12.28 7.53 -9.97
C THR A 326 13.15 7.17 -11.18
N LEU A 327 12.55 6.64 -12.24
CA LEU A 327 13.26 6.29 -13.48
C LEU A 327 13.88 7.51 -14.18
N ALA A 328 13.25 8.67 -14.05
CA ALA A 328 13.76 9.93 -14.61
C ALA A 328 14.84 10.60 -13.77
N ASP A 329 15.06 10.18 -12.52
CA ASP A 329 15.97 10.82 -11.57
C ASP A 329 17.24 9.94 -11.35
N PRO A 330 18.41 10.36 -11.85
CA PRO A 330 19.67 9.59 -11.69
C PRO A 330 20.06 9.35 -10.22
N ASP A 331 19.76 10.26 -9.32
CA ASP A 331 20.12 10.12 -7.90
C ASP A 331 19.20 9.10 -7.21
N ARG A 332 17.93 9.06 -7.57
CA ARG A 332 16.99 8.00 -7.13
C ARG A 332 17.41 6.64 -7.72
N MET A 333 17.78 6.60 -8.99
CA MET A 333 18.23 5.39 -9.68
C MET A 333 19.54 4.82 -9.10
N ALA A 334 20.40 5.65 -8.53
CA ALA A 334 21.64 5.19 -7.89
C ALA A 334 21.39 4.21 -6.72
N ARG A 335 20.19 4.21 -6.12
CA ARG A 335 19.79 3.31 -5.02
C ARG A 335 19.60 1.87 -5.44
N PHE A 336 19.35 1.62 -6.74
CA PHE A 336 19.06 0.30 -7.31
C PHE A 336 20.28 -0.34 -7.96
N ARG A 337 21.40 0.37 -8.04
CA ARG A 337 22.64 -0.19 -8.58
C ARG A 337 23.20 -1.18 -7.59
N SER A 338 23.54 -2.38 -8.08
CA SER A 338 24.42 -3.29 -7.37
C SER A 338 25.70 -2.55 -7.01
N LEU A 339 26.25 -2.83 -5.84
CA LEU A 339 27.52 -2.22 -5.44
C LEU A 339 28.56 -2.56 -6.49
N VAL A 340 29.28 -1.55 -6.99
CA VAL A 340 30.35 -1.65 -8.03
C VAL A 340 31.35 -2.79 -7.74
N ASN A 341 31.36 -3.28 -6.50
CA ASN A 341 32.28 -4.28 -5.97
C ASN A 341 31.64 -5.67 -5.78
N ASP A 342 30.39 -5.85 -6.14
CA ASP A 342 29.72 -7.15 -6.19
C ASP A 342 29.00 -7.30 -7.55
N PRO A 343 29.81 -7.55 -8.63
CA PRO A 343 29.26 -7.65 -9.99
C PRO A 343 28.27 -8.81 -10.15
N ASP A 344 28.35 -9.81 -9.27
CA ASP A 344 27.43 -10.95 -9.28
C ASP A 344 26.10 -10.64 -8.58
N GLY A 345 26.01 -9.46 -7.92
CA GLY A 345 24.82 -8.99 -7.19
C GLY A 345 24.50 -9.85 -5.96
N ALA A 346 23.35 -9.58 -5.34
CA ALA A 346 22.86 -10.41 -4.26
C ALA A 346 22.56 -11.84 -4.76
N PRO A 347 22.92 -12.90 -4.01
CA PRO A 347 22.65 -14.28 -4.43
C PRO A 347 21.14 -14.42 -4.71
N ARG A 348 20.82 -15.10 -5.80
CA ARG A 348 19.40 -15.39 -6.10
C ARG A 348 18.84 -16.27 -5.00
N PRO A 349 17.65 -15.95 -4.45
CA PRO A 349 17.04 -16.80 -3.44
C PRO A 349 16.77 -18.18 -4.03
N THR A 350 16.98 -19.22 -3.21
CA THR A 350 16.62 -20.59 -3.59
C THR A 350 15.11 -20.67 -3.77
N ARG A 351 14.68 -21.22 -4.90
CA ARG A 351 13.27 -21.35 -5.24
C ARG A 351 12.90 -22.77 -5.61
N VAL A 352 11.70 -23.17 -5.26
CA VAL A 352 11.08 -24.43 -5.63
C VAL A 352 9.83 -24.17 -6.47
N GLU A 353 9.47 -25.13 -7.31
CA GLU A 353 8.23 -25.02 -8.09
C GLU A 353 7.06 -25.56 -7.31
N ILE A 354 6.00 -24.75 -7.17
CA ILE A 354 4.73 -25.14 -6.57
C ILE A 354 3.61 -24.60 -7.45
N ARG A 355 2.72 -25.49 -7.90
CA ARG A 355 1.56 -25.14 -8.77
C ARG A 355 1.97 -24.37 -10.04
N GLY A 356 3.05 -24.78 -10.68
CA GLY A 356 3.54 -24.17 -11.90
C GLY A 356 4.16 -22.77 -11.73
N GLN A 357 4.47 -22.37 -10.50
CA GLN A 357 5.13 -21.10 -10.21
C GLN A 357 6.30 -21.29 -9.25
N ARG A 358 7.32 -20.46 -9.36
CA ARG A 358 8.50 -20.49 -8.49
C ARG A 358 8.28 -19.68 -7.23
N VAL A 359 8.44 -20.34 -6.08
CA VAL A 359 8.28 -19.74 -4.74
C VAL A 359 9.57 -19.89 -3.94
N PRO A 360 9.82 -19.06 -2.91
CA PRO A 360 10.93 -19.28 -1.98
C PRO A 360 10.91 -20.68 -1.39
N ALA A 361 12.08 -21.31 -1.30
CA ALA A 361 12.27 -22.65 -0.75
C ALA A 361 12.04 -22.69 0.77
#